data_aedf2ef5f767ca4b2e4df52341c4f47f
#
_entry.id   aedf2ef5f767ca4b2e4df52341c4f47f
#
_cell.length_a   1.000
_cell.length_b   1.000
_cell.length_c   1.000
_cell.angle_alpha   90.00
_cell.angle_beta   90.00
_cell.angle_gamma   90.00
#
_symmetry.space_group_name_H-M   'P 1'
#
loop_
_entity.id
_entity.type
_entity.pdbx_description
1 polymer ?
#
loop_
_entity_poly.entity_id
_entity_poly.type
_entity_poly.pdbx_seq_one_letter_code
_entity_poly.pdbx_strand_id
1 'polypeptide(L)'
;MLDIKFVRENPDAVKENIKKKFQDAKLPLVDEVIEKDAQYRAALKEVEALKAARNKLSKANGPLFGQLKKCDDEAKKTELQAQIDANNAAVKADADKMAELEKEEEALSARIQEIMYTIPQMIDPSVPIGPDDTYNVEAQRFGEPVVPDFPIPYHTEIMESFDGIDMDAAGRVAGNGFYYLLGNIARLHEAVLAYA
;
A
#
# COMPACT_ATOMS: atom_id res chain seq x y z
N MET A 1 -4.44 2.92 4.96
CA MET A 1 -3.41 3.65 4.19
C MET A 1 -4.05 4.92 3.63
N LEU A 2 -3.35 6.06 3.69
CA LEU A 2 -3.84 7.29 3.08
C LEU A 2 -3.86 7.16 1.54
N ASP A 3 -4.69 7.98 0.89
CA ASP A 3 -4.65 8.13 -0.57
C ASP A 3 -3.46 9.04 -0.93
N ILE A 4 -2.64 8.62 -1.90
CA ILE A 4 -1.50 9.39 -2.41
C ILE A 4 -1.93 10.76 -2.98
N LYS A 5 -3.12 10.84 -3.57
CA LYS A 5 -3.69 12.09 -4.05
C LYS A 5 -3.92 13.05 -2.88
N PHE A 6 -4.47 12.56 -1.77
CA PHE A 6 -4.68 13.36 -0.58
C PHE A 6 -3.35 13.89 -0.01
N VAL A 7 -2.31 13.03 0.07
CA VAL A 7 -0.98 13.43 0.56
C VAL A 7 -0.38 14.53 -0.33
N ARG A 8 -0.51 14.40 -1.63
CA ARG A 8 -0.01 15.36 -2.61
C ARG A 8 -0.73 16.71 -2.54
N GLU A 9 -2.05 16.70 -2.36
CA GLU A 9 -2.88 17.90 -2.32
C GLU A 9 -2.84 18.61 -0.95
N ASN A 10 -2.53 17.88 0.13
CA ASN A 10 -2.57 18.36 1.50
C ASN A 10 -1.30 18.00 2.31
N PRO A 11 -0.09 18.31 1.83
CA PRO A 11 1.15 17.88 2.49
C PRO A 11 1.30 18.45 3.89
N ASP A 12 0.91 19.69 4.09
CA ASP A 12 1.01 20.36 5.40
C ASP A 12 0.08 19.73 6.44
N ALA A 13 -1.15 19.37 6.05
CA ALA A 13 -2.08 18.67 6.92
C ALA A 13 -1.56 17.30 7.34
N VAL A 14 -0.91 16.57 6.42
CA VAL A 14 -0.29 15.28 6.71
C VAL A 14 0.90 15.45 7.65
N LYS A 15 1.76 16.45 7.42
CA LYS A 15 2.90 16.77 8.31
C LYS A 15 2.42 17.19 9.71
N GLU A 16 1.38 18.00 9.80
CA GLU A 16 0.79 18.37 11.09
C GLU A 16 0.22 17.14 11.82
N ASN A 17 -0.46 16.25 11.12
CA ASN A 17 -0.95 15.00 11.69
C ASN A 17 0.18 14.11 12.22
N ILE A 18 1.31 14.02 11.51
CA ILE A 18 2.51 13.30 11.96
C ILE A 18 3.03 13.89 13.28
N LYS A 19 3.08 15.22 13.41
CA LYS A 19 3.47 15.92 14.66
C LYS A 19 2.50 15.64 15.79
N LYS A 20 1.18 15.70 15.54
CA LYS A 20 0.14 15.36 16.53
C LYS A 20 0.26 13.93 17.06
N LYS A 21 0.86 13.02 16.29
CA LYS A 21 1.14 11.63 16.68
C LYS A 21 2.55 11.42 17.24
N PHE A 22 3.30 12.48 17.50
CA PHE A 22 4.67 12.41 18.03
C PHE A 22 5.63 11.55 17.19
N GLN A 23 5.49 11.62 15.85
CA GLN A 23 6.26 10.80 14.90
C GLN A 23 7.13 11.66 13.96
N ASP A 24 7.75 12.70 14.46
CA ASP A 24 8.47 13.73 13.68
C ASP A 24 9.54 13.15 12.74
N ALA A 25 10.14 12.00 13.09
CA ALA A 25 11.07 11.28 12.22
C ALA A 25 10.49 10.91 10.85
N LYS A 26 9.15 10.90 10.72
CA LYS A 26 8.46 10.58 9.46
C LYS A 26 8.15 11.81 8.59
N LEU A 27 8.41 13.02 9.07
CA LEU A 27 8.15 14.25 8.30
C LEU A 27 8.81 14.27 6.92
N PRO A 28 10.09 13.88 6.76
CA PRO A 28 10.74 13.87 5.46
C PRO A 28 10.09 12.92 4.44
N LEU A 29 9.43 11.86 4.91
CA LEU A 29 8.77 10.87 4.04
C LEU A 29 7.62 11.47 3.24
N VAL A 30 6.99 12.55 3.73
CA VAL A 30 5.92 13.24 3.02
C VAL A 30 6.46 13.93 1.76
N ASP A 31 7.61 14.59 1.88
CA ASP A 31 8.23 15.26 0.74
C ASP A 31 8.79 14.21 -0.25
N GLU A 32 9.44 13.17 0.27
CA GLU A 32 9.98 12.07 -0.52
C GLU A 32 8.87 11.39 -1.36
N VAL A 33 7.73 11.07 -0.76
CA VAL A 33 6.65 10.38 -1.49
C VAL A 33 6.05 11.25 -2.58
N ILE A 34 5.93 12.57 -2.36
CA ILE A 34 5.43 13.50 -3.37
C ILE A 34 6.40 13.60 -4.55
N GLU A 35 7.70 13.66 -4.28
CA GLU A 35 8.74 13.65 -5.32
C GLU A 35 8.71 12.36 -6.12
N LYS A 36 8.68 11.20 -5.44
CA LYS A 36 8.61 9.89 -6.08
C LYS A 36 7.34 9.70 -6.90
N ASP A 37 6.19 10.17 -6.42
CA ASP A 37 4.93 10.16 -7.18
C ASP A 37 5.01 11.02 -8.46
N ALA A 38 5.69 12.16 -8.39
CA ALA A 38 5.90 13.00 -9.57
C ALA A 38 6.79 12.30 -10.62
N GLN A 39 7.88 11.64 -10.18
CA GLN A 39 8.76 10.84 -11.04
C GLN A 39 8.01 9.66 -11.66
N TYR A 40 7.24 8.92 -10.86
CA TYR A 40 6.43 7.80 -11.30
C TYR A 40 5.42 8.19 -12.40
N ARG A 41 4.68 9.28 -12.18
CA ARG A 41 3.73 9.79 -13.18
C ARG A 41 4.41 10.29 -14.46
N ALA A 42 5.62 10.83 -14.37
CA ALA A 42 6.39 11.23 -15.54
C ALA A 42 6.85 10.01 -16.34
N ALA A 43 7.36 8.98 -15.68
CA ALA A 43 7.77 7.71 -16.30
C ALA A 43 6.58 7.04 -17.01
N LEU A 44 5.43 6.92 -16.33
CA LEU A 44 4.19 6.38 -16.91
C LEU A 44 3.80 7.11 -18.22
N LYS A 45 3.80 8.43 -18.18
CA LYS A 45 3.45 9.25 -19.36
C LYS A 45 4.42 9.02 -20.53
N GLU A 46 5.71 8.84 -20.21
CA GLU A 46 6.72 8.56 -21.23
C GLU A 46 6.56 7.16 -21.82
N VAL A 47 6.30 6.15 -20.99
CA VAL A 47 6.00 4.78 -21.44
C VAL A 47 4.76 4.75 -22.35
N GLU A 48 3.70 5.47 -21.98
CA GLU A 48 2.50 5.57 -22.81
C GLU A 48 2.80 6.24 -24.18
N ALA A 49 3.58 7.31 -24.19
CA ALA A 49 3.99 7.98 -25.41
C ALA A 49 4.84 7.07 -26.31
N LEU A 50 5.79 6.32 -25.76
CA LEU A 50 6.60 5.35 -26.51
C LEU A 50 5.73 4.19 -27.05
N LYS A 51 4.77 3.68 -26.27
CA LYS A 51 3.80 2.67 -26.72
C LYS A 51 2.97 3.19 -27.91
N ALA A 52 2.51 4.44 -27.86
CA ALA A 52 1.76 5.08 -28.95
C ALA A 52 2.64 5.27 -30.21
N ALA A 53 3.88 5.74 -30.05
CA ALA A 53 4.84 5.90 -31.13
C ALA A 53 5.16 4.56 -31.81
N ARG A 54 5.47 3.54 -31.04
CA ARG A 54 5.69 2.17 -31.54
C ARG A 54 4.52 1.65 -32.36
N ASN A 55 3.30 1.82 -31.85
CA ASN A 55 2.09 1.38 -32.54
C ASN A 55 1.88 2.12 -33.89
N LYS A 56 2.20 3.42 -33.92
CA LYS A 56 2.13 4.23 -35.11
C LYS A 56 3.14 3.76 -36.15
N LEU A 57 4.39 3.54 -35.78
CA LEU A 57 5.45 3.05 -36.67
C LEU A 57 5.13 1.63 -37.19
N SER A 58 4.67 0.74 -36.33
CA SER A 58 4.26 -0.61 -36.73
C SER A 58 3.12 -0.59 -37.75
N LYS A 59 2.12 0.28 -37.57
CA LYS A 59 1.04 0.46 -38.50
C LYS A 59 1.52 1.07 -39.84
N ALA A 60 2.50 1.96 -39.81
CA ALA A 60 3.08 2.56 -41.00
C ALA A 60 3.86 1.54 -41.86
N ASN A 61 4.45 0.53 -41.26
CA ASN A 61 5.18 -0.52 -41.96
C ASN A 61 4.25 -1.40 -42.82
N GLY A 62 2.99 -1.60 -42.45
CA GLY A 62 2.05 -2.43 -43.20
C GLY A 62 1.89 -2.03 -44.67
N PRO A 63 1.52 -0.79 -44.97
CA PRO A 63 1.48 -0.27 -46.36
C PRO A 63 2.82 -0.34 -47.10
N LEU A 64 3.95 -0.06 -46.38
CA LEU A 64 5.28 -0.13 -46.98
C LEU A 64 5.65 -1.54 -47.42
N PHE A 65 5.36 -2.55 -46.61
CA PHE A 65 5.51 -3.96 -47.01
C PHE A 65 4.62 -4.34 -48.19
N GLY A 66 3.38 -3.80 -48.25
CA GLY A 66 2.48 -4.02 -49.36
C GLY A 66 2.97 -3.39 -50.69
N GLN A 67 3.58 -2.22 -50.59
CA GLN A 67 4.21 -1.54 -51.75
C GLN A 67 5.50 -2.24 -52.17
N LEU A 68 6.35 -2.64 -51.23
CA LEU A 68 7.59 -3.37 -51.50
C LEU A 68 7.34 -4.67 -52.30
N LYS A 69 6.28 -5.42 -51.94
CA LYS A 69 5.90 -6.66 -52.65
C LYS A 69 5.39 -6.45 -54.06
N LYS A 70 4.86 -5.26 -54.38
CA LYS A 70 4.26 -4.93 -55.69
C LYS A 70 5.17 -4.07 -56.58
N CYS A 71 6.34 -3.67 -56.06
CA CYS A 71 7.26 -2.78 -56.77
C CYS A 71 8.21 -3.62 -57.63
N ASP A 72 8.33 -3.27 -58.92
CA ASP A 72 9.30 -3.91 -59.85
C ASP A 72 10.57 -3.05 -60.03
N ASP A 73 10.57 -1.82 -59.56
CA ASP A 73 11.68 -0.88 -59.65
C ASP A 73 12.68 -1.07 -58.49
N GLU A 74 13.91 -1.49 -58.79
CA GLU A 74 14.96 -1.78 -57.78
C GLU A 74 15.37 -0.55 -56.96
N ALA A 75 15.36 0.65 -57.53
CA ALA A 75 15.67 1.88 -56.79
C ALA A 75 14.60 2.17 -55.72
N LYS A 76 13.31 2.04 -56.08
CA LYS A 76 12.19 2.21 -55.16
C LYS A 76 12.11 1.10 -54.12
N LYS A 77 12.47 -0.14 -54.43
CA LYS A 77 12.56 -1.21 -53.46
C LYS A 77 13.60 -0.89 -52.40
N THR A 78 14.77 -0.40 -52.80
CA THR A 78 15.83 -0.01 -51.85
C THR A 78 15.39 1.11 -50.92
N GLU A 79 14.66 2.10 -51.43
CA GLU A 79 14.14 3.21 -50.63
C GLU A 79 13.05 2.72 -49.63
N LEU A 80 12.11 1.90 -50.08
CA LEU A 80 11.08 1.34 -49.23
C LEU A 80 11.67 0.44 -48.12
N GLN A 81 12.69 -0.37 -48.47
CA GLN A 81 13.39 -1.20 -47.50
C GLN A 81 14.12 -0.36 -46.46
N ALA A 82 14.81 0.69 -46.89
CA ALA A 82 15.49 1.63 -45.96
C ALA A 82 14.51 2.31 -45.01
N GLN A 83 13.30 2.68 -45.44
CA GLN A 83 12.27 3.25 -44.59
C GLN A 83 11.76 2.22 -43.57
N ILE A 84 11.53 0.97 -43.97
CA ILE A 84 11.13 -0.12 -43.07
C ILE A 84 12.22 -0.37 -42.03
N ASP A 85 13.49 -0.42 -42.44
CA ASP A 85 14.62 -0.66 -41.57
C ASP A 85 14.81 0.50 -40.58
N ALA A 86 14.63 1.74 -40.98
CA ALA A 86 14.63 2.91 -40.11
C ALA A 86 13.50 2.84 -39.07
N ASN A 87 12.27 2.49 -39.49
CA ASN A 87 11.14 2.32 -38.57
C ASN A 87 11.38 1.19 -37.58
N ASN A 88 11.94 0.08 -38.03
CA ASN A 88 12.26 -1.06 -37.18
C ASN A 88 13.36 -0.72 -36.17
N ALA A 89 14.39 0.05 -36.57
CA ALA A 89 15.44 0.53 -35.66
C ALA A 89 14.86 1.48 -34.60
N ALA A 90 13.96 2.39 -34.99
CA ALA A 90 13.26 3.26 -34.04
C ALA A 90 12.39 2.46 -33.05
N VAL A 91 11.63 1.48 -33.54
CA VAL A 91 10.81 0.60 -32.69
C VAL A 91 11.68 -0.18 -31.68
N LYS A 92 12.88 -0.62 -32.10
CA LYS A 92 13.80 -1.30 -31.19
C LYS A 92 14.38 -0.36 -30.12
N ALA A 93 14.81 0.84 -30.52
CA ALA A 93 15.29 1.85 -29.59
C ALA A 93 14.20 2.26 -28.56
N ASP A 94 12.96 2.43 -29.02
CA ASP A 94 11.82 2.71 -28.15
C ASP A 94 11.52 1.55 -27.20
N ALA A 95 11.71 0.29 -27.63
CA ALA A 95 11.53 -0.88 -26.78
C ALA A 95 12.59 -0.98 -25.68
N ASP A 96 13.84 -0.72 -25.99
CA ASP A 96 14.94 -0.72 -25.03
C ASP A 96 14.72 0.38 -23.97
N LYS A 97 14.38 1.58 -24.39
CA LYS A 97 14.05 2.71 -23.48
C LYS A 97 12.84 2.42 -22.62
N MET A 98 11.83 1.78 -23.18
CA MET A 98 10.62 1.38 -22.46
C MET A 98 10.93 0.37 -21.35
N ALA A 99 11.81 -0.60 -21.61
CA ALA A 99 12.22 -1.59 -20.62
C ALA A 99 13.00 -0.97 -19.44
N GLU A 100 13.78 0.10 -19.68
CA GLU A 100 14.44 0.87 -18.63
C GLU A 100 13.42 1.64 -17.77
N LEU A 101 12.50 2.35 -18.41
CA LEU A 101 11.46 3.12 -17.73
C LEU A 101 10.50 2.22 -16.94
N GLU A 102 10.15 1.04 -17.43
CA GLU A 102 9.30 0.07 -16.71
C GLU A 102 9.98 -0.44 -15.44
N LYS A 103 11.31 -0.62 -15.45
CA LYS A 103 12.07 -0.95 -14.23
C LYS A 103 12.11 0.20 -13.23
N GLU A 104 12.26 1.42 -13.73
CA GLU A 104 12.23 2.63 -12.89
C GLU A 104 10.84 2.80 -12.27
N GLU A 105 9.77 2.60 -13.05
CA GLU A 105 8.39 2.62 -12.59
C GLU A 105 8.14 1.62 -11.47
N GLU A 106 8.60 0.37 -11.62
CA GLU A 106 8.47 -0.67 -10.60
C GLU A 106 9.19 -0.28 -9.30
N ALA A 107 10.42 0.24 -9.40
CA ALA A 107 11.19 0.68 -8.24
C ALA A 107 10.54 1.87 -7.53
N LEU A 108 10.05 2.85 -8.28
CA LEU A 108 9.34 4.01 -7.75
C LEU A 108 8.03 3.60 -7.07
N SER A 109 7.26 2.73 -7.69
CA SER A 109 6.00 2.20 -7.16
C SER A 109 6.23 1.46 -5.82
N ALA A 110 7.24 0.60 -5.76
CA ALA A 110 7.60 -0.13 -4.54
C ALA A 110 7.99 0.84 -3.41
N ARG A 111 8.80 1.86 -3.71
CA ARG A 111 9.22 2.86 -2.72
C ARG A 111 8.05 3.72 -2.23
N ILE A 112 7.19 4.16 -3.14
CA ILE A 112 5.97 4.91 -2.79
C ILE A 112 5.10 4.07 -1.85
N GLN A 113 4.90 2.81 -2.14
CA GLN A 113 4.10 1.92 -1.32
C GLN A 113 4.68 1.74 0.09
N GLU A 114 5.99 1.53 0.21
CA GLU A 114 6.70 1.43 1.49
C GLU A 114 6.48 2.68 2.35
N ILE A 115 6.67 3.87 1.75
CA ILE A 115 6.47 5.15 2.44
C ILE A 115 5.00 5.30 2.87
N MET A 116 4.06 5.01 1.97
CA MET A 116 2.63 5.13 2.24
C MET A 116 2.15 4.19 3.35
N TYR A 117 2.75 3.02 3.53
CA TYR A 117 2.51 2.15 4.69
C TYR A 117 3.08 2.72 5.99
N THR A 118 4.12 3.55 5.90
CA THR A 118 4.79 4.13 7.05
C THR A 118 4.11 5.42 7.55
N ILE A 119 3.50 6.20 6.65
CA ILE A 119 2.77 7.43 6.99
C ILE A 119 1.50 7.08 7.78
N PRO A 120 1.28 7.66 8.97
CA PRO A 120 0.12 7.34 9.79
C PRO A 120 -1.18 7.89 9.20
N GLN A 121 -2.30 7.21 9.51
CA GLN A 121 -3.65 7.71 9.19
C GLN A 121 -3.93 9.03 9.90
N MET A 122 -4.81 9.84 9.30
CA MET A 122 -5.26 11.10 9.91
C MET A 122 -5.98 10.83 11.22
N ILE A 123 -5.67 11.64 12.23
CA ILE A 123 -6.38 11.63 13.50
C ILE A 123 -7.66 12.46 13.36
N ASP A 124 -8.75 11.97 13.91
CA ASP A 124 -10.00 12.73 13.93
C ASP A 124 -9.87 13.98 14.82
N PRO A 125 -10.43 15.13 14.44
CA PRO A 125 -10.35 16.35 15.24
C PRO A 125 -10.92 16.25 16.66
N SER A 126 -11.82 15.29 16.91
CA SER A 126 -12.42 15.05 18.23
C SER A 126 -11.50 14.27 19.18
N VAL A 127 -10.43 13.65 18.66
CA VAL A 127 -9.51 12.85 19.47
C VAL A 127 -8.54 13.76 20.22
N PRO A 128 -8.42 13.62 21.55
CA PRO A 128 -7.42 14.33 22.34
C PRO A 128 -5.99 14.03 21.86
N ILE A 129 -5.14 15.06 21.88
CA ILE A 129 -3.74 14.92 21.47
C ILE A 129 -2.91 14.65 22.73
N GLY A 130 -2.23 13.51 22.75
CA GLY A 130 -1.37 13.12 23.86
C GLY A 130 -0.45 11.96 23.48
N PRO A 131 0.68 11.77 24.18
CA PRO A 131 1.65 10.74 23.89
C PRO A 131 1.19 9.33 24.29
N ASP A 132 0.25 9.22 25.23
CA ASP A 132 -0.23 7.96 25.79
C ASP A 132 -1.70 8.06 26.25
N ASP A 133 -2.21 6.99 26.83
CA ASP A 133 -3.60 6.84 27.27
C ASP A 133 -3.98 7.70 28.49
N THR A 134 -3.02 8.27 29.21
CA THR A 134 -3.30 9.21 30.33
C THR A 134 -3.93 10.54 29.85
N TYR A 135 -3.80 10.84 28.57
CA TYR A 135 -4.41 12.01 27.91
C TYR A 135 -5.83 11.72 27.40
N ASN A 136 -6.34 10.51 27.54
CA ASN A 136 -7.69 10.18 27.16
C ASN A 136 -8.71 10.97 28.01
N VAL A 137 -9.73 11.49 27.34
CA VAL A 137 -10.83 12.22 27.99
C VAL A 137 -12.07 11.36 27.92
N GLU A 138 -12.73 11.17 29.07
CA GLU A 138 -14.00 10.45 29.13
C GLU A 138 -15.04 11.21 28.29
N ALA A 139 -15.48 10.60 27.17
CA ALA A 139 -16.46 11.21 26.27
C ALA A 139 -17.90 10.95 26.70
N GLN A 140 -18.16 9.79 27.31
CA GLN A 140 -19.49 9.41 27.75
C GLN A 140 -19.39 8.37 28.86
N ARG A 141 -20.23 8.51 29.90
CA ARG A 141 -20.42 7.51 30.95
C ARG A 141 -21.81 6.91 30.83
N PHE A 142 -21.90 5.59 30.96
CA PHE A 142 -23.17 4.88 30.89
C PHE A 142 -23.38 4.06 32.17
N GLY A 143 -24.32 4.50 33.02
CA GLY A 143 -24.59 3.92 34.31
C GLY A 143 -23.54 4.24 35.36
N GLU A 144 -23.77 3.76 36.59
CA GLU A 144 -22.83 3.85 37.70
C GLU A 144 -22.26 2.47 38.01
N PRO A 145 -20.94 2.32 38.16
CA PRO A 145 -20.37 1.04 38.50
C PRO A 145 -20.77 0.62 39.93
N VAL A 146 -21.27 -0.59 40.07
CA VAL A 146 -21.49 -1.17 41.39
C VAL A 146 -20.20 -1.90 41.76
N VAL A 147 -19.48 -1.32 42.74
CA VAL A 147 -18.26 -1.93 43.29
C VAL A 147 -18.70 -2.75 44.50
N PRO A 148 -18.57 -4.10 44.46
CA PRO A 148 -18.89 -4.95 45.61
C PRO A 148 -17.90 -4.71 46.75
N ASP A 149 -18.31 -5.04 47.97
CA ASP A 149 -17.51 -4.94 49.23
C ASP A 149 -16.54 -6.12 49.45
N PHE A 150 -16.46 -7.02 48.46
CA PHE A 150 -15.55 -8.16 48.48
C PHE A 150 -14.53 -8.09 47.35
N PRO A 151 -13.36 -8.72 47.47
CA PRO A 151 -12.35 -8.78 46.43
C PRO A 151 -12.89 -9.51 45.19
N ILE A 152 -12.82 -8.86 44.03
CA ILE A 152 -13.18 -9.47 42.74
C ILE A 152 -11.92 -10.15 42.21
N PRO A 153 -11.91 -11.48 42.00
CA PRO A 153 -10.78 -12.16 41.38
C PRO A 153 -10.65 -11.79 39.90
N TYR A 154 -9.43 -11.83 39.37
CA TYR A 154 -9.20 -11.64 37.95
C TYR A 154 -9.86 -12.77 37.13
N HIS A 155 -10.19 -12.46 35.89
CA HIS A 155 -10.84 -13.43 34.99
C HIS A 155 -10.00 -14.71 34.78
N THR A 156 -8.66 -14.62 34.81
CA THR A 156 -7.78 -15.78 34.75
C THR A 156 -7.92 -16.65 35.98
N GLU A 157 -7.94 -16.07 37.18
CA GLU A 157 -8.15 -16.79 38.46
C GLU A 157 -9.51 -17.50 38.51
N ILE A 158 -10.56 -16.85 37.97
CA ILE A 158 -11.88 -17.46 37.84
C ILE A 158 -11.81 -18.65 36.86
N MET A 159 -11.17 -18.49 35.70
CA MET A 159 -11.06 -19.57 34.72
C MET A 159 -10.22 -20.74 35.25
N GLU A 160 -9.14 -20.46 35.97
CA GLU A 160 -8.31 -21.48 36.66
C GLU A 160 -9.11 -22.26 37.69
N SER A 161 -9.99 -21.61 38.48
CA SER A 161 -10.84 -22.27 39.45
C SER A 161 -11.82 -23.29 38.85
N PHE A 162 -12.07 -23.21 37.54
CA PHE A 162 -12.87 -24.12 36.72
C PHE A 162 -12.05 -25.07 35.85
N ASP A 163 -10.72 -25.15 36.03
CA ASP A 163 -9.78 -25.85 35.15
C ASP A 163 -10.01 -25.46 33.68
N GLY A 164 -10.38 -24.19 33.43
CA GLY A 164 -10.87 -23.71 32.15
C GLY A 164 -9.86 -22.97 31.30
N ILE A 165 -8.62 -22.77 31.79
CA ILE A 165 -7.53 -22.08 31.07
C ILE A 165 -6.19 -22.79 31.34
N ASP A 166 -5.35 -22.85 30.31
CA ASP A 166 -3.98 -23.33 30.43
C ASP A 166 -3.02 -22.36 29.73
N MET A 167 -2.46 -21.47 30.53
CA MET A 167 -1.50 -20.46 30.05
C MET A 167 -0.12 -21.06 29.82
N ASP A 168 0.27 -22.07 30.60
CA ASP A 168 1.59 -22.71 30.51
C ASP A 168 1.72 -23.55 29.24
N ALA A 169 0.70 -24.35 28.92
CA ALA A 169 0.68 -25.10 27.67
C ALA A 169 0.67 -24.17 26.46
N ALA A 170 -0.14 -23.11 26.50
CA ALA A 170 -0.17 -22.10 25.44
C ALA A 170 1.19 -21.43 25.26
N GLY A 171 1.84 -21.03 26.35
CA GLY A 171 3.18 -20.42 26.33
C GLY A 171 4.24 -21.34 25.71
N ARG A 172 4.20 -22.66 26.01
CA ARG A 172 5.15 -23.64 25.43
C ARG A 172 4.95 -23.88 23.94
N VAL A 173 3.71 -23.80 23.44
CA VAL A 173 3.38 -24.13 22.04
C VAL A 173 3.38 -22.89 21.15
N ALA A 174 2.77 -21.79 21.60
CA ALA A 174 2.51 -20.61 20.78
C ALA A 174 3.26 -19.35 21.25
N GLY A 175 3.93 -19.40 22.39
CA GLY A 175 4.64 -18.25 22.99
C GLY A 175 3.77 -17.42 23.94
N ASN A 176 4.38 -16.36 24.48
CA ASN A 176 3.71 -15.48 25.44
C ASN A 176 2.56 -14.70 24.77
N GLY A 177 1.48 -14.49 25.52
CA GLY A 177 0.30 -13.77 25.05
C GLY A 177 -0.78 -14.64 24.42
N PHE A 178 -0.55 -15.96 24.31
CA PHE A 178 -1.57 -16.94 23.93
C PHE A 178 -2.16 -17.65 25.14
N TYR A 179 -3.36 -18.19 24.99
CA TYR A 179 -4.08 -18.95 26.01
C TYR A 179 -4.85 -20.10 25.38
N TYR A 180 -5.04 -21.17 26.14
CA TYR A 180 -5.94 -22.26 25.78
C TYR A 180 -7.14 -22.25 26.72
N LEU A 181 -8.34 -22.16 26.15
CA LEU A 181 -9.58 -22.35 26.90
C LEU A 181 -9.96 -23.82 26.88
N LEU A 182 -10.36 -24.35 28.02
CA LEU A 182 -10.65 -25.75 28.21
C LEU A 182 -12.09 -25.97 28.74
N GLY A 183 -12.61 -27.15 28.52
CA GLY A 183 -13.83 -27.63 29.14
C GLY A 183 -15.04 -26.69 28.97
N ASN A 184 -15.66 -26.37 30.10
CA ASN A 184 -16.87 -25.54 30.10
C ASN A 184 -16.60 -24.06 29.80
N ILE A 185 -15.41 -23.56 30.09
CA ILE A 185 -15.02 -22.17 29.74
C ILE A 185 -14.93 -22.03 28.21
N ALA A 186 -14.33 -23.00 27.53
CA ALA A 186 -14.29 -23.00 26.06
C ALA A 186 -15.73 -23.05 25.45
N ARG A 187 -16.61 -23.88 26.02
CA ARG A 187 -18.02 -23.96 25.59
C ARG A 187 -18.76 -22.66 25.81
N LEU A 188 -18.53 -22.00 26.96
CA LEU A 188 -19.14 -20.71 27.27
C LEU A 188 -18.67 -19.63 26.26
N HIS A 189 -17.38 -19.62 25.96
CA HIS A 189 -16.83 -18.70 24.96
C HIS A 189 -17.48 -18.89 23.58
N GLU A 190 -17.59 -20.15 23.12
CA GLU A 190 -18.27 -20.46 21.87
C GLU A 190 -19.77 -20.10 21.88
N ALA A 191 -20.43 -20.33 23.00
CA ALA A 191 -21.85 -19.96 23.14
C ALA A 191 -22.06 -18.45 23.06
N VAL A 192 -21.15 -17.63 23.59
CA VAL A 192 -21.21 -16.17 23.47
C VAL A 192 -21.03 -15.75 22.02
N LEU A 193 -20.06 -16.34 21.31
CA LEU A 193 -19.86 -16.05 19.88
C LEU A 193 -21.04 -16.48 19.02
N ALA A 194 -21.68 -17.61 19.35
CA ALA A 194 -22.86 -18.08 18.61
C ALA A 194 -24.11 -17.24 18.88
N TYR A 195 -24.16 -16.56 20.02
CA TYR A 195 -25.29 -15.67 20.38
C TYR A 195 -25.19 -14.30 19.71
N ALA A 196 -23.97 -13.79 19.47
CA ALA A 196 -23.70 -12.48 18.84
C ALA A 196 -23.94 -12.51 17.32
#